data_cade7a5e401af42b4a0b161f9e5561a2
#
_entry.id   cade7a5e401af42b4a0b161f9e5561a2
#
_cell.length_a   1.000
_cell.length_b   1.000
_cell.length_c   1.000
_cell.angle_alpha   90.00
_cell.angle_beta   90.00
_cell.angle_gamma   90.00
#
_symmetry.space_group_name_H-M   'P 1'
#
loop_
_entity.id
_entity.type
_entity.pdbx_description
1 polymer ?
#
loop_
_entity_poly.entity_id
_entity_poly.type
_entity_poly.pdbx_seq_one_letter_code
_entity_poly.pdbx_strand_id
1 'polypeptide(L)'
;MLFRSDLLSNLNDGDITFYTQGSFTDLCRGPHIPTTGMIKAIKLTSIAGAYWKGDEKNKQLTRIYGVTFPNQKELDEYLLMLEEAKKRDHRKLGKELSIYTMDDDVGQGLPLWMPNGTIIIEELEK
;
A
#
# COMPACT_ATOMS: atom_id res chain seq x y z
N MET A 1 18.06 -18.84 5.40
CA MET A 1 19.26 -18.85 4.52
C MET A 1 18.95 -19.08 3.04
N LEU A 2 17.89 -19.81 2.67
CA LEU A 2 17.53 -20.12 1.26
C LEU A 2 17.38 -18.88 0.35
N PHE A 3 16.81 -17.80 0.83
CA PHE A 3 16.56 -16.58 0.00
C PHE A 3 17.83 -15.82 -0.36
N ARG A 4 18.84 -15.80 0.53
CA ARG A 4 20.13 -15.12 0.26
C ARG A 4 20.89 -15.84 -0.84
N SER A 5 20.94 -17.17 -0.81
CA SER A 5 21.60 -17.97 -1.85
C SER A 5 20.95 -17.81 -3.22
N ASP A 6 19.61 -17.77 -3.26
CA ASP A 6 18.85 -17.56 -4.49
C ASP A 6 19.04 -16.13 -5.07
N LEU A 7 19.22 -15.13 -4.24
CA LEU A 7 19.57 -13.77 -4.69
C LEU A 7 21.01 -13.70 -5.20
N LEU A 8 21.95 -14.29 -4.49
CA LEU A 8 23.37 -14.28 -4.85
C LEU A 8 23.65 -14.96 -6.18
N SER A 9 22.95 -16.05 -6.51
CA SER A 9 23.13 -16.78 -7.77
C SER A 9 22.81 -15.96 -9.03
N ASN A 10 22.10 -14.85 -8.89
CA ASN A 10 21.67 -13.97 -9.97
C ASN A 10 22.42 -12.62 -10.00
N LEU A 11 23.44 -12.43 -9.16
CA LEU A 11 24.23 -11.20 -9.09
C LEU A 11 25.66 -11.45 -9.56
N ASN A 12 26.24 -10.46 -10.23
CA ASN A 12 27.66 -10.51 -10.63
C ASN A 12 28.55 -10.07 -9.46
N ASP A 13 29.79 -10.58 -9.46
CA ASP A 13 30.81 -10.11 -8.53
C ASP A 13 31.03 -8.59 -8.72
N GLY A 14 30.94 -7.84 -7.62
CA GLY A 14 31.02 -6.37 -7.62
C GLY A 14 29.68 -5.64 -7.44
N ASP A 15 28.55 -6.31 -7.72
CA ASP A 15 27.21 -5.75 -7.50
C ASP A 15 26.64 -6.11 -6.11
N ILE A 16 27.40 -6.89 -5.34
CA ILE A 16 26.95 -7.39 -4.04
C ILE A 16 27.34 -6.41 -2.96
N THR A 17 26.35 -5.81 -2.31
CA THR A 17 26.54 -4.93 -1.16
C THR A 17 25.84 -5.47 0.08
N PHE A 18 26.46 -5.23 1.24
CA PHE A 18 25.94 -5.62 2.55
C PHE A 18 25.74 -4.38 3.39
N TYR A 19 24.67 -4.37 4.16
CA TYR A 19 24.43 -3.35 5.16
C TYR A 19 24.31 -3.97 6.54
N THR A 20 24.94 -3.32 7.50
CA THR A 20 25.01 -3.77 8.90
C THR A 20 24.33 -2.74 9.79
N GLN A 21 23.43 -3.21 10.66
CA GLN A 21 22.79 -2.41 11.69
C GLN A 21 22.86 -3.16 13.02
N GLY A 22 23.72 -2.71 13.92
CA GLY A 22 24.04 -3.45 15.14
C GLY A 22 24.59 -4.85 14.83
N SER A 23 23.95 -5.88 15.32
CA SER A 23 24.30 -7.28 15.07
C SER A 23 23.65 -7.88 13.80
N PHE A 24 22.80 -7.10 13.10
CA PHE A 24 22.10 -7.57 11.90
C PHE A 24 22.85 -7.13 10.64
N THR A 25 23.18 -8.10 9.79
CA THR A 25 23.82 -7.85 8.48
C THR A 25 23.04 -8.61 7.41
N ASP A 26 22.67 -7.90 6.33
CA ASP A 26 22.01 -8.51 5.20
C ASP A 26 22.39 -7.85 3.87
N LEU A 27 22.07 -8.55 2.78
CA LEU A 27 22.18 -8.04 1.42
C LEU A 27 21.24 -6.86 1.23
N CYS A 28 21.76 -5.75 0.71
CA CYS A 28 20.94 -4.63 0.31
C CYS A 28 21.61 -3.80 -0.77
N ARG A 29 20.84 -3.40 -1.75
CA ARG A 29 21.31 -2.61 -2.90
C ARG A 29 21.47 -1.12 -2.55
N GLY A 30 20.90 -0.68 -1.43
CA GLY A 30 20.86 0.74 -1.07
C GLY A 30 19.95 1.58 -1.97
N PRO A 31 20.01 2.91 -1.88
CA PRO A 31 20.74 3.67 -0.86
C PRO A 31 20.15 3.51 0.54
N HIS A 32 20.94 3.82 1.56
CA HIS A 32 20.53 3.80 2.96
C HIS A 32 20.73 5.17 3.61
N ILE A 33 19.87 5.51 4.57
CA ILE A 33 20.09 6.67 5.44
C ILE A 33 21.28 6.40 6.38
N PRO A 34 22.10 7.43 6.71
CA PRO A 34 23.27 7.24 7.56
C PRO A 34 22.95 6.75 8.98
N THR A 35 21.79 7.12 9.51
CA THR A 35 21.32 6.73 10.85
C THR A 35 19.81 6.70 10.93
N THR A 36 19.26 5.71 11.64
CA THR A 36 17.83 5.62 11.94
C THR A 36 17.31 6.77 12.80
N GLY A 37 18.18 7.50 13.50
CA GLY A 37 17.83 8.72 14.22
C GLY A 37 17.29 9.86 13.34
N MET A 38 17.46 9.78 12.02
CA MET A 38 16.85 10.71 11.06
C MET A 38 15.35 10.49 10.89
N ILE A 39 14.85 9.29 11.20
CA ILE A 39 13.42 8.96 11.15
C ILE A 39 12.78 9.51 12.43
N LYS A 40 12.03 10.61 12.30
CA LYS A 40 11.39 11.27 13.45
C LYS A 40 9.98 10.78 13.74
N ALA A 41 9.25 10.39 12.70
CA ALA A 41 7.91 9.86 12.83
C ALA A 41 7.72 8.67 11.90
N ILE A 42 7.18 7.56 12.43
CA ILE A 42 6.92 6.33 11.69
C ILE A 42 5.59 5.74 12.14
N LYS A 43 4.83 5.19 11.19
CA LYS A 43 3.63 4.41 11.43
C LYS A 43 3.63 3.16 10.59
N LEU A 44 3.48 2.00 11.20
CA LEU A 44 3.16 0.77 10.49
C LEU A 44 1.68 0.79 10.13
N THR A 45 1.37 0.56 8.85
CA THR A 45 0.02 0.74 8.32
C THR A 45 -0.71 -0.57 8.09
N SER A 46 -0.01 -1.59 7.60
CA SER A 46 -0.64 -2.88 7.32
C SER A 46 0.37 -4.03 7.25
N ILE A 47 -0.16 -5.24 7.32
CA ILE A 47 0.57 -6.48 7.11
C ILE A 47 -0.16 -7.26 6.02
N ALA A 48 0.59 -7.82 5.07
CA ALA A 48 0.04 -8.64 4.01
C ALA A 48 0.95 -9.85 3.71
N GLY A 49 0.37 -10.94 3.21
CA GLY A 49 1.12 -12.04 2.62
C GLY A 49 1.72 -11.62 1.27
N ALA A 50 2.91 -12.12 0.97
CA ALA A 50 3.54 -11.94 -0.33
C ALA A 50 4.33 -13.21 -0.69
N TYR A 51 4.10 -13.76 -1.88
CA TYR A 51 4.89 -14.88 -2.34
C TYR A 51 6.29 -14.43 -2.79
N TRP A 52 7.30 -15.23 -2.49
CA TRP A 52 8.67 -14.99 -2.93
C TRP A 52 8.72 -14.87 -4.46
N LYS A 53 9.31 -13.77 -4.96
CA LYS A 53 9.35 -13.42 -6.38
C LYS A 53 7.99 -13.31 -7.09
N GLY A 54 6.90 -13.16 -6.33
CA GLY A 54 5.55 -13.04 -6.90
C GLY A 54 4.93 -14.34 -7.43
N ASP A 55 5.60 -15.46 -7.24
CA ASP A 55 5.10 -16.78 -7.67
C ASP A 55 4.42 -17.50 -6.50
N GLU A 56 3.15 -17.86 -6.67
CA GLU A 56 2.34 -18.55 -5.67
C GLU A 56 2.85 -19.92 -5.25
N LYS A 57 3.69 -20.56 -6.09
CA LYS A 57 4.35 -21.82 -5.79
C LYS A 57 5.51 -21.68 -4.81
N ASN A 58 6.01 -20.47 -4.65
CA ASN A 58 7.08 -20.15 -3.73
C ASN A 58 6.57 -19.93 -2.31
N LYS A 59 7.50 -19.87 -1.38
CA LYS A 59 7.20 -19.64 0.04
C LYS A 59 6.53 -18.28 0.23
N GLN A 60 5.44 -18.29 0.98
CA GLN A 60 4.77 -17.09 1.44
C GLN A 60 5.59 -16.39 2.53
N LEU A 61 5.78 -15.11 2.36
CA LEU A 61 6.46 -14.20 3.29
C LEU A 61 5.46 -13.20 3.86
N THR A 62 5.83 -12.58 4.98
CA THR A 62 5.07 -11.47 5.56
C THR A 62 5.64 -10.15 5.08
N ARG A 63 4.80 -9.33 4.46
CA ARG A 63 5.14 -7.96 4.05
C ARG A 63 4.53 -6.97 5.03
N ILE A 64 5.37 -6.11 5.59
CA ILE A 64 4.97 -5.07 6.52
C ILE A 64 5.06 -3.73 5.78
N TYR A 65 3.98 -2.97 5.78
CA TYR A 65 3.91 -1.63 5.20
C TYR A 65 3.98 -0.57 6.29
N GLY A 66 4.61 0.52 5.97
CA GLY A 66 4.71 1.66 6.86
C GLY A 66 4.99 2.94 6.09
N VAL A 67 4.79 4.06 6.75
CA VAL A 67 5.09 5.40 6.26
C VAL A 67 5.98 6.13 7.25
N THR A 68 6.84 7.00 6.76
CA THR A 68 7.71 7.84 7.58
C THR A 68 7.58 9.30 7.17
N PHE A 69 7.71 10.20 8.14
CA PHE A 69 7.67 11.64 7.93
C PHE A 69 8.79 12.34 8.70
N PRO A 70 9.19 13.56 8.29
CA PRO A 70 10.22 14.34 8.97
C PRO A 70 9.86 14.71 10.41
N ASN A 71 8.58 14.83 10.72
CA ASN A 71 8.07 15.16 12.05
C ASN A 71 6.69 14.53 12.32
N GLN A 72 6.30 14.50 13.58
CA GLN A 72 5.03 13.90 14.01
C GLN A 72 3.81 14.63 13.45
N LYS A 73 3.86 15.95 13.32
CA LYS A 73 2.74 16.75 12.82
C LYS A 73 2.35 16.33 11.38
N GLU A 74 3.33 16.21 10.51
CA GLU A 74 3.08 15.77 9.11
C GLU A 74 2.54 14.34 9.05
N LEU A 75 3.00 13.44 9.93
CA LEU A 75 2.45 12.11 10.04
C LEU A 75 0.97 12.14 10.47
N ASP A 76 0.64 12.94 11.47
CA ASP A 76 -0.73 13.06 11.98
C ASP A 76 -1.67 13.66 10.93
N GLU A 77 -1.22 14.68 10.19
CA GLU A 77 -1.96 15.27 9.05
C GLU A 77 -2.21 14.23 7.96
N TYR A 78 -1.21 13.42 7.63
CA TYR A 78 -1.36 12.34 6.66
C TYR A 78 -2.34 11.26 7.13
N LEU A 79 -2.28 10.86 8.38
CA LEU A 79 -3.21 9.87 8.94
C LEU A 79 -4.65 10.39 8.96
N LEU A 80 -4.83 11.67 9.31
CA LEU A 80 -6.14 12.34 9.24
C LEU A 80 -6.68 12.36 7.81
N MET A 81 -5.83 12.72 6.84
CA MET A 81 -6.21 12.67 5.42
C MET A 81 -6.67 11.28 4.98
N LEU A 82 -5.99 10.21 5.42
CA LEU A 82 -6.40 8.84 5.12
C LEU A 82 -7.73 8.46 5.76
N GLU A 83 -8.00 8.91 6.98
CA GLU A 83 -9.30 8.70 7.64
C GLU A 83 -10.42 9.43 6.91
N GLU A 84 -10.19 10.67 6.50
CA GLU A 84 -11.15 11.44 5.71
C GLU A 84 -11.39 10.80 4.33
N ALA A 85 -10.33 10.28 3.68
CA ALA A 85 -10.47 9.55 2.43
C ALA A 85 -11.35 8.29 2.57
N LYS A 86 -11.20 7.54 3.68
CA LYS A 86 -12.06 6.38 3.97
C LYS A 86 -13.53 6.78 4.18
N LYS A 87 -13.80 7.91 4.82
CA LYS A 87 -15.17 8.41 4.99
C LYS A 87 -15.81 8.78 3.66
N ARG A 88 -15.00 9.23 2.68
CA ARG A 88 -15.42 9.62 1.33
C ARG A 88 -15.35 8.49 0.30
N ASP A 89 -15.17 7.24 0.72
CA ASP A 89 -15.15 6.09 -0.20
C ASP A 89 -16.46 6.03 -0.98
N HIS A 90 -16.37 6.16 -2.30
CA HIS A 90 -17.53 6.20 -3.20
C HIS A 90 -18.41 4.96 -3.08
N ARG A 91 -17.81 3.77 -2.79
CA ARG A 91 -18.56 2.52 -2.62
C ARG A 91 -19.45 2.57 -1.38
N LYS A 92 -18.95 3.20 -0.31
CA LYS A 92 -19.71 3.42 0.91
C LYS A 92 -20.78 4.46 0.68
N LEU A 93 -20.41 5.65 0.22
CA LEU A 93 -21.33 6.75 -0.02
C LEU A 93 -22.36 6.43 -1.09
N GLY A 94 -21.97 5.75 -2.16
CA GLY A 94 -22.86 5.31 -3.22
C GLY A 94 -24.01 4.46 -2.71
N LYS A 95 -23.70 3.53 -1.80
CA LYS A 95 -24.69 2.66 -1.16
C LYS A 95 -25.53 3.41 -0.12
N GLU A 96 -24.89 4.16 0.79
CA GLU A 96 -25.56 4.88 1.88
C GLU A 96 -26.53 5.95 1.35
N LEU A 97 -26.14 6.65 0.29
CA LEU A 97 -26.92 7.71 -0.33
C LEU A 97 -27.80 7.25 -1.49
N SER A 98 -27.86 5.95 -1.76
CA SER A 98 -28.62 5.37 -2.88
C SER A 98 -28.30 6.07 -4.21
N ILE A 99 -27.02 6.27 -4.50
CA ILE A 99 -26.54 6.91 -5.74
C ILE A 99 -26.49 5.90 -6.86
N TYR A 100 -25.96 4.70 -6.60
CA TYR A 100 -25.91 3.59 -7.54
C TYR A 100 -25.98 2.25 -6.81
N THR A 101 -26.33 1.23 -7.54
CA THR A 101 -26.23 -0.18 -7.11
C THR A 101 -25.42 -1.00 -8.11
N MET A 102 -24.97 -2.15 -7.68
CA MET A 102 -24.36 -3.17 -8.54
C MET A 102 -25.31 -4.36 -8.58
N ASP A 103 -25.46 -4.93 -9.76
CA ASP A 103 -26.29 -6.11 -9.99
C ASP A 103 -25.52 -7.08 -10.89
N ASP A 104 -25.31 -8.30 -10.41
CA ASP A 104 -24.55 -9.31 -11.13
C ASP A 104 -25.27 -9.80 -12.40
N ASP A 105 -26.60 -9.70 -12.47
CA ASP A 105 -27.40 -10.06 -13.63
C ASP A 105 -27.21 -9.06 -14.80
N VAL A 106 -26.82 -7.83 -14.49
CA VAL A 106 -26.52 -6.79 -15.50
C VAL A 106 -25.06 -6.86 -15.94
N GLY A 107 -24.16 -7.20 -15.04
CA GLY A 107 -22.74 -7.37 -15.33
C GLY A 107 -21.84 -6.95 -14.17
N GLN A 108 -20.78 -7.73 -13.95
CA GLN A 108 -19.84 -7.45 -12.88
C GLN A 108 -19.14 -6.10 -13.07
N GLY A 109 -19.25 -5.23 -12.06
CA GLY A 109 -18.60 -3.93 -12.05
C GLY A 109 -19.32 -2.83 -12.83
N LEU A 110 -20.51 -3.09 -13.37
CA LEU A 110 -21.35 -2.07 -14.01
C LEU A 110 -22.29 -1.43 -12.99
N PRO A 111 -22.14 -0.12 -12.69
CA PRO A 111 -23.04 0.57 -11.78
C PRO A 111 -24.37 0.90 -12.48
N LEU A 112 -25.47 0.60 -11.79
CA LEU A 112 -26.80 1.05 -12.15
C LEU A 112 -27.13 2.32 -11.36
N TRP A 113 -27.37 3.42 -12.06
CA TRP A 113 -27.72 4.68 -11.42
C TRP A 113 -29.09 4.62 -10.79
N MET A 114 -29.14 5.00 -9.52
CA MET A 114 -30.37 5.20 -8.76
C MET A 114 -30.89 6.63 -8.97
N PRO A 115 -32.12 6.95 -8.59
CA PRO A 115 -32.68 8.30 -8.77
C PRO A 115 -31.78 9.43 -8.23
N ASN A 116 -31.18 9.25 -7.05
CA ASN A 116 -30.27 10.23 -6.49
C ASN A 116 -28.99 10.42 -7.33
N GLY A 117 -28.51 9.34 -7.93
CA GLY A 117 -27.36 9.40 -8.84
C GLY A 117 -27.68 10.13 -10.14
N THR A 118 -28.86 9.89 -10.70
CA THR A 118 -29.33 10.59 -11.90
C THR A 118 -29.42 12.10 -11.69
N ILE A 119 -29.95 12.55 -10.54
CA ILE A 119 -30.01 13.97 -10.19
C ILE A 119 -28.60 14.60 -10.17
N ILE A 120 -27.61 13.88 -9.59
CA ILE A 120 -26.23 14.37 -9.54
C ILE A 120 -25.65 14.49 -10.96
N ILE A 121 -25.89 13.52 -11.83
CA ILE A 121 -25.41 13.54 -13.22
C ILE A 121 -26.02 14.72 -13.97
N GLU A 122 -27.34 14.89 -13.89
CA GLU A 122 -28.05 16.01 -14.54
C GLU A 122 -27.56 17.39 -14.06
N GLU A 123 -27.16 17.50 -12.80
CA GLU A 123 -26.61 18.75 -12.26
C GLU A 123 -25.19 19.03 -12.74
N LEU A 124 -24.39 17.98 -12.96
CA LEU A 124 -23.00 18.11 -13.44
C LEU A 124 -22.89 18.34 -14.95
N GLU A 125 -23.93 17.99 -15.73
CA GLU A 125 -24.01 18.17 -17.19
C GLU A 125 -24.49 19.56 -17.62
N LYS A 126 -24.93 20.41 -16.70
CA LYS A 126 -25.34 21.81 -16.94
C LYS A 126 -24.13 22.74 -17.13
#